data_87d3b49411eafb931c71c6a4c4efe45a
#
_entry.id   87d3b49411eafb931c71c6a4c4efe45a
#
_cell.length_a   1.000
_cell.length_b   1.000
_cell.length_c   1.000
_cell.angle_alpha   90.00
_cell.angle_beta   90.00
_cell.angle_gamma   90.00
#
_symmetry.space_group_name_H-M   'P 1'
#
loop_
_entity.id
_entity.type
_entity.pdbx_description
1 polymer ?
#
loop_
_entity_poly.entity_id
_entity_poly.type
_entity_poly.pdbx_seq_one_letter_code
_entity_poly.pdbx_strand_id
1 'polypeptide(L)'
;MKILKNSSDKTLFKNISGAFVFKGLGMLLSFFSMPIYMDFFDNKLVLGVWFTILSTSNWIFMFDIGIGNGLRNCLTRELVRGDKNRVKTYISSAYIMITVIAIAMMIMGCLMLSYVNWNDFFNISEVVISKNTLNTTVRIIYIGIILQFIFKIVVYILYALQKSAVNNMIAFLTSLFQFMAVLLLPSASISENLIRLAVVFIVSSNILYVVVTVFAFRNEQIKGCGVSLKYFDKDAALKTVNIGVLFLWTQVLHLLISLTDDYLVTKFTSPKYEVYYSIYNRLFSLAGTLFTLVLTPVWSAVTKAQEERDYLWVKKIYRTANRAVILGVVGELFIIIVLQFVINIWLGDHAIKVDYTYALIFAVYGSIVLFQSVQETFAYGFGKVAVLCVCYSIGVIVKYSLVYFGTMIYPNAWIIVVLSNILVILPFCIIQPFYLKKEIERLKN
;
A
#
# COMPACT_ATOMS: atom_id res chain seq x y z
N MET A 1 -20.20 24.02 -2.39
CA MET A 1 -19.38 24.41 -3.55
C MET A 1 -18.53 25.68 -3.35
N LYS A 2 -18.27 26.15 -2.12
CA LYS A 2 -17.41 27.32 -1.80
C LYS A 2 -15.98 26.97 -1.32
N ILE A 3 -15.52 25.71 -1.48
CA ILE A 3 -14.25 25.19 -0.88
C ILE A 3 -13.03 25.33 -1.81
N LEU A 4 -13.26 25.59 -3.11
CA LEU A 4 -12.19 25.54 -4.13
C LEU A 4 -11.73 26.96 -4.51
N LYS A 5 -11.19 27.73 -3.58
CA LYS A 5 -10.69 29.10 -3.87
C LYS A 5 -9.21 29.13 -4.30
N ASN A 6 -8.38 28.16 -3.92
CA ASN A 6 -6.95 28.13 -4.25
C ASN A 6 -6.62 27.12 -5.36
N SER A 7 -5.60 27.38 -6.16
CA SER A 7 -5.09 26.45 -7.17
C SER A 7 -4.72 25.09 -6.58
N SER A 8 -4.22 25.05 -5.34
CA SER A 8 -3.91 23.85 -4.57
C SER A 8 -5.16 23.00 -4.28
N ASP A 9 -6.30 23.62 -3.94
CA ASP A 9 -7.56 22.92 -3.66
C ASP A 9 -8.12 22.26 -4.92
N LYS A 10 -8.02 22.93 -6.09
CA LYS A 10 -8.45 22.38 -7.39
C LYS A 10 -7.62 21.16 -7.79
N THR A 11 -6.30 21.25 -7.62
CA THR A 11 -5.36 20.15 -7.94
C THR A 11 -5.62 18.95 -7.02
N LEU A 12 -5.82 19.20 -5.73
CA LEU A 12 -6.14 18.17 -4.74
C LEU A 12 -7.45 17.45 -5.11
N PHE A 13 -8.51 18.19 -5.39
CA PHE A 13 -9.82 17.63 -5.77
C PHE A 13 -9.72 16.79 -7.07
N LYS A 14 -9.02 17.27 -8.10
CA LYS A 14 -8.79 16.53 -9.34
C LYS A 14 -8.06 15.19 -9.07
N ASN A 15 -7.04 15.20 -8.21
CA ASN A 15 -6.30 13.99 -7.85
C ASN A 15 -7.18 13.00 -7.08
N ILE A 16 -7.99 13.47 -6.14
CA ILE A 16 -8.92 12.62 -5.38
C ILE A 16 -9.95 12.00 -6.34
N SER A 17 -10.63 12.81 -7.14
CA SER A 17 -11.65 12.31 -8.09
C SER A 17 -11.07 11.31 -9.07
N GLY A 18 -9.88 11.58 -9.64
CA GLY A 18 -9.19 10.64 -10.52
C GLY A 18 -8.82 9.34 -9.83
N ALA A 19 -8.39 9.40 -8.56
CA ALA A 19 -8.08 8.21 -7.77
C ALA A 19 -9.31 7.32 -7.57
N PHE A 20 -10.47 7.91 -7.24
CA PHE A 20 -11.72 7.16 -7.09
C PHE A 20 -12.17 6.48 -8.38
N VAL A 21 -12.13 7.19 -9.51
CA VAL A 21 -12.51 6.63 -10.81
C VAL A 21 -11.63 5.43 -11.16
N PHE A 22 -10.31 5.59 -11.16
CA PHE A 22 -9.41 4.51 -11.54
C PHE A 22 -9.42 3.35 -10.54
N LYS A 23 -9.57 3.61 -9.25
CA LYS A 23 -9.70 2.55 -8.24
C LYS A 23 -10.99 1.77 -8.41
N GLY A 24 -12.12 2.47 -8.64
CA GLY A 24 -13.42 1.83 -8.90
C GLY A 24 -13.39 0.95 -10.15
N LEU A 25 -12.85 1.46 -11.26
CA LEU A 25 -12.67 0.68 -12.48
C LEU A 25 -11.75 -0.54 -12.26
N GLY A 26 -10.67 -0.39 -11.48
CA GLY A 26 -9.79 -1.50 -11.13
C GLY A 26 -10.48 -2.57 -10.29
N MET A 27 -11.35 -2.19 -9.36
CA MET A 27 -12.15 -3.14 -8.57
C MET A 27 -13.13 -3.93 -9.45
N LEU A 28 -13.85 -3.26 -10.36
CA LEU A 28 -14.74 -3.92 -11.31
C LEU A 28 -13.96 -4.92 -12.18
N LEU A 29 -12.81 -4.51 -12.70
CA LEU A 29 -11.96 -5.37 -13.51
C LEU A 29 -11.48 -6.60 -12.74
N SER A 30 -11.06 -6.43 -11.48
CA SER A 30 -10.65 -7.53 -10.60
C SER A 30 -11.77 -8.54 -10.37
N PHE A 31 -13.02 -8.05 -10.26
CA PHE A 31 -14.18 -8.93 -10.12
C PHE A 31 -14.37 -9.83 -11.35
N PHE A 32 -14.28 -9.25 -12.55
CA PHE A 32 -14.45 -9.99 -13.81
C PHE A 32 -13.22 -10.84 -14.18
N SER A 33 -12.05 -10.58 -13.60
CA SER A 33 -10.83 -11.34 -13.91
C SER A 33 -10.88 -12.78 -13.39
N MET A 34 -11.57 -13.03 -12.28
CA MET A 34 -11.58 -14.35 -11.64
C MET A 34 -12.10 -15.47 -12.52
N PRO A 35 -13.31 -15.36 -13.13
CA PRO A 35 -13.82 -16.38 -14.04
C PRO A 35 -12.85 -16.65 -15.20
N ILE A 36 -12.27 -15.61 -15.78
CA ILE A 36 -11.39 -15.73 -16.95
C ILE A 36 -10.09 -16.48 -16.58
N TYR A 37 -9.53 -16.23 -15.39
CA TYR A 37 -8.40 -17.01 -14.92
C TYR A 37 -8.77 -18.48 -14.67
N MET A 38 -10.00 -18.75 -14.20
CA MET A 38 -10.51 -20.12 -14.00
C MET A 38 -10.59 -20.88 -15.33
N ASP A 39 -11.14 -20.25 -16.36
CA ASP A 39 -11.27 -20.82 -17.70
C ASP A 39 -9.88 -21.00 -18.36
N PHE A 40 -8.97 -20.04 -18.16
CA PHE A 40 -7.64 -20.07 -18.77
C PHE A 40 -6.77 -21.24 -18.25
N PHE A 41 -6.83 -21.51 -16.96
CA PHE A 41 -6.02 -22.60 -16.38
C PHE A 41 -6.70 -23.96 -16.44
N ASP A 42 -8.03 -24.02 -16.41
CA ASP A 42 -8.83 -25.25 -16.30
C ASP A 42 -8.32 -26.25 -15.24
N ASN A 43 -7.58 -25.74 -14.25
CA ASN A 43 -7.01 -26.51 -13.15
C ASN A 43 -6.93 -25.66 -11.88
N LYS A 44 -7.75 -26.00 -10.89
CA LYS A 44 -7.86 -25.26 -9.63
C LYS A 44 -6.55 -25.23 -8.81
N LEU A 45 -5.74 -26.28 -8.86
CA LEU A 45 -4.46 -26.33 -8.15
C LEU A 45 -3.46 -25.36 -8.74
N VAL A 46 -3.35 -25.32 -10.07
CA VAL A 46 -2.46 -24.39 -10.78
C VAL A 46 -2.91 -22.95 -10.58
N LEU A 47 -4.21 -22.70 -10.62
CA LEU A 47 -4.80 -21.40 -10.33
C LEU A 47 -4.46 -20.96 -8.90
N GLY A 48 -4.57 -21.86 -7.92
CA GLY A 48 -4.20 -21.59 -6.53
C GLY A 48 -2.73 -21.20 -6.38
N VAL A 49 -1.82 -21.92 -7.04
CA VAL A 49 -0.39 -21.57 -7.08
C VAL A 49 -0.19 -20.19 -7.70
N TRP A 50 -0.85 -19.91 -8.83
CA TRP A 50 -0.76 -18.60 -9.48
C TRP A 50 -1.22 -17.47 -8.55
N PHE A 51 -2.36 -17.59 -7.88
CA PHE A 51 -2.83 -16.58 -6.94
C PHE A 51 -1.92 -16.42 -5.73
N THR A 52 -1.32 -17.51 -5.23
CA THR A 52 -0.33 -17.43 -4.15
C THR A 52 0.90 -16.66 -4.58
N ILE A 53 1.38 -16.87 -5.81
CA ILE A 53 2.49 -16.11 -6.40
C ILE A 53 2.12 -14.62 -6.48
N LEU A 54 0.91 -14.27 -6.97
CA LEU A 54 0.45 -12.89 -7.06
C LEU A 54 0.33 -12.23 -5.69
N SER A 55 -0.22 -12.92 -4.71
CA SER A 55 -0.37 -12.42 -3.33
C SER A 55 0.99 -12.13 -2.70
N THR A 56 1.91 -13.10 -2.79
CA THR A 56 3.30 -12.93 -2.28
C THR A 56 4.01 -11.78 -2.99
N SER A 57 3.81 -11.63 -4.30
CA SER A 57 4.36 -10.52 -5.08
C SER A 57 3.84 -9.17 -4.57
N ASN A 58 2.55 -9.07 -4.25
CA ASN A 58 1.96 -7.85 -3.70
C ASN A 58 2.57 -7.48 -2.34
N TRP A 59 2.87 -8.46 -1.49
CA TRP A 59 3.56 -8.17 -0.23
C TRP A 59 4.95 -7.58 -0.47
N ILE A 60 5.73 -8.17 -1.39
CA ILE A 60 7.06 -7.65 -1.74
C ILE A 60 6.96 -6.23 -2.30
N PHE A 61 5.94 -5.93 -3.12
CA PHE A 61 5.71 -4.59 -3.66
C PHE A 61 5.38 -3.53 -2.60
N MET A 62 4.90 -3.92 -1.43
CA MET A 62 4.70 -2.99 -0.30
C MET A 62 6.03 -2.55 0.32
N PHE A 63 7.08 -3.38 0.21
CA PHE A 63 8.41 -3.07 0.71
C PHE A 63 9.27 -2.41 -0.38
N ASP A 64 8.96 -1.16 -0.73
CA ASP A 64 9.73 -0.39 -1.71
C ASP A 64 11.04 0.21 -1.17
N ILE A 65 11.63 -0.43 -0.17
CA ILE A 65 12.89 -0.04 0.51
C ILE A 65 12.79 1.37 1.16
N GLY A 66 11.61 2.00 1.14
CA GLY A 66 11.36 3.32 1.73
C GLY A 66 12.02 4.50 0.99
N ILE A 67 12.99 4.25 0.10
CA ILE A 67 13.73 5.29 -0.63
C ILE A 67 12.78 6.20 -1.40
N GLY A 68 11.74 5.65 -2.01
CA GLY A 68 10.75 6.42 -2.74
C GLY A 68 10.05 7.47 -1.88
N ASN A 69 9.60 7.11 -0.69
CA ASN A 69 8.94 8.03 0.24
C ASN A 69 9.91 9.11 0.75
N GLY A 70 11.17 8.75 1.01
CA GLY A 70 12.24 9.72 1.30
C GLY A 70 12.43 10.70 0.17
N LEU A 71 12.54 10.21 -1.08
CA LEU A 71 12.65 11.04 -2.28
C LEU A 71 11.45 11.97 -2.43
N ARG A 72 10.21 11.46 -2.27
CA ARG A 72 8.97 12.26 -2.34
C ARG A 72 9.07 13.51 -1.48
N ASN A 73 9.45 13.36 -0.21
CA ASN A 73 9.52 14.48 0.72
C ASN A 73 10.67 15.44 0.40
N CYS A 74 11.88 14.93 0.09
CA CYS A 74 13.00 15.78 -0.30
C CYS A 74 12.72 16.54 -1.59
N LEU A 75 12.21 15.84 -2.61
CA LEU A 75 11.94 16.42 -3.92
C LEU A 75 10.84 17.48 -3.87
N THR A 76 9.77 17.26 -3.10
CA THR A 76 8.71 18.28 -2.94
C THR A 76 9.27 19.59 -2.41
N ARG A 77 10.19 19.53 -1.43
CA ARG A 77 10.82 20.73 -0.85
C ARG A 77 11.66 21.50 -1.87
N GLU A 78 12.49 20.79 -2.63
CA GLU A 78 13.36 21.43 -3.63
C GLU A 78 12.58 21.95 -4.85
N LEU A 79 11.47 21.31 -5.21
CA LEU A 79 10.55 21.82 -6.23
C LEU A 79 9.90 23.14 -5.81
N VAL A 80 9.51 23.30 -4.54
CA VAL A 80 8.97 24.56 -4.01
C VAL A 80 10.05 25.66 -3.99
N ARG A 81 11.30 25.32 -3.65
CA ARG A 81 12.43 26.27 -3.67
C ARG A 81 12.86 26.70 -5.07
N GLY A 82 12.44 25.93 -6.09
CA GLY A 82 12.80 26.20 -7.49
C GLY A 82 14.25 25.85 -7.86
N ASP A 83 14.98 25.13 -7.01
CA ASP A 83 16.38 24.73 -7.27
C ASP A 83 16.43 23.48 -8.15
N LYS A 84 16.51 23.71 -9.47
CA LYS A 84 16.59 22.63 -10.47
C LYS A 84 17.85 21.75 -10.32
N ASN A 85 18.97 22.30 -9.82
CA ASN A 85 20.17 21.51 -9.61
C ASN A 85 19.98 20.53 -8.46
N ARG A 86 19.42 20.98 -7.35
CA ARG A 86 19.05 20.11 -6.21
C ARG A 86 18.00 19.08 -6.60
N VAL A 87 16.97 19.46 -7.35
CA VAL A 87 15.98 18.53 -7.91
C VAL A 87 16.68 17.42 -8.70
N LYS A 88 17.58 17.77 -9.62
CA LYS A 88 18.35 16.82 -10.43
C LYS A 88 19.25 15.93 -9.56
N THR A 89 19.89 16.51 -8.54
CA THR A 89 20.73 15.79 -7.58
C THR A 89 19.92 14.71 -6.83
N TYR A 90 18.76 15.07 -6.24
CA TYR A 90 17.92 14.09 -5.52
C TYR A 90 17.37 13.00 -6.43
N ILE A 91 16.91 13.33 -7.64
CA ILE A 91 16.44 12.35 -8.62
C ILE A 91 17.58 11.40 -9.01
N SER A 92 18.75 11.94 -9.39
CA SER A 92 19.90 11.13 -9.81
C SER A 92 20.39 10.23 -8.68
N SER A 93 20.53 10.77 -7.47
CA SER A 93 21.03 10.01 -6.31
C SER A 93 20.06 8.89 -5.92
N ALA A 94 18.74 9.13 -5.95
CA ALA A 94 17.75 8.10 -5.65
C ALA A 94 17.75 6.96 -6.69
N TYR A 95 17.76 7.29 -7.99
CA TYR A 95 17.80 6.27 -9.05
C TYR A 95 19.10 5.45 -9.00
N ILE A 96 20.25 6.08 -8.80
CA ILE A 96 21.53 5.37 -8.73
C ILE A 96 21.54 4.45 -7.51
N MET A 97 21.13 4.95 -6.33
CA MET A 97 21.11 4.15 -5.11
C MET A 97 20.19 2.94 -5.23
N ILE A 98 18.95 3.14 -5.68
CA ILE A 98 18.00 2.01 -5.84
C ILE A 98 18.50 1.00 -6.89
N THR A 99 19.16 1.47 -7.95
CA THR A 99 19.73 0.59 -8.97
C THR A 99 20.83 -0.28 -8.39
N VAL A 100 21.74 0.27 -7.58
CA VAL A 100 22.81 -0.49 -6.92
C VAL A 100 22.20 -1.53 -5.97
N ILE A 101 21.22 -1.15 -5.16
CA ILE A 101 20.52 -2.07 -4.25
C ILE A 101 19.79 -3.15 -5.05
N ALA A 102 19.08 -2.80 -6.11
CA ALA A 102 18.36 -3.74 -6.97
C ALA A 102 19.30 -4.77 -7.64
N ILE A 103 20.46 -4.32 -8.13
CA ILE A 103 21.46 -5.24 -8.68
C ILE A 103 21.96 -6.21 -7.61
N ALA A 104 22.28 -5.73 -6.41
CA ALA A 104 22.72 -6.59 -5.31
C ALA A 104 21.64 -7.61 -4.93
N MET A 105 20.37 -7.17 -4.80
CA MET A 105 19.22 -8.05 -4.53
C MET A 105 19.03 -9.06 -5.65
N MET A 106 19.17 -8.65 -6.91
CA MET A 106 19.01 -9.53 -8.07
C MET A 106 20.05 -10.68 -8.04
N ILE A 107 21.31 -10.35 -7.79
CA ILE A 107 22.38 -11.35 -7.71
C ILE A 107 22.13 -12.30 -6.54
N MET A 108 21.93 -11.78 -5.33
CA MET A 108 21.70 -12.60 -4.14
C MET A 108 20.45 -13.47 -4.29
N GLY A 109 19.35 -12.90 -4.75
CA GLY A 109 18.10 -13.62 -4.87
C GLY A 109 18.16 -14.72 -5.95
N CYS A 110 18.72 -14.43 -7.13
CA CYS A 110 18.89 -15.47 -8.17
C CYS A 110 19.73 -16.66 -7.68
N LEU A 111 20.72 -16.42 -6.83
CA LEU A 111 21.48 -17.49 -6.19
C LEU A 111 20.63 -18.27 -5.19
N MET A 112 19.94 -17.58 -4.28
CA MET A 112 19.12 -18.20 -3.23
C MET A 112 17.92 -18.97 -3.78
N LEU A 113 17.22 -18.43 -4.80
CA LEU A 113 16.05 -19.06 -5.41
C LEU A 113 16.35 -20.44 -6.01
N SER A 114 17.62 -20.70 -6.36
CA SER A 114 18.07 -21.99 -6.90
C SER A 114 18.06 -23.13 -5.87
N TYR A 115 18.16 -22.80 -4.59
CA TYR A 115 18.19 -23.78 -3.49
C TYR A 115 16.80 -24.08 -2.91
N VAL A 116 15.76 -23.32 -3.29
CA VAL A 116 14.40 -23.53 -2.79
C VAL A 116 13.69 -24.58 -3.61
N ASN A 117 13.08 -25.56 -2.94
CA ASN A 117 12.12 -26.46 -3.58
C ASN A 117 10.75 -25.79 -3.63
N TRP A 118 10.40 -25.20 -4.78
CA TRP A 118 9.16 -24.46 -4.94
C TRP A 118 7.92 -25.36 -4.95
N ASN A 119 8.07 -26.64 -5.35
CA ASN A 119 6.96 -27.58 -5.30
C ASN A 119 6.55 -27.85 -3.85
N ASP A 120 7.52 -28.04 -2.95
CA ASP A 120 7.24 -28.19 -1.51
C ASP A 120 6.71 -26.89 -0.90
N PHE A 121 7.26 -25.72 -1.31
CA PHE A 121 6.82 -24.43 -0.82
C PHE A 121 5.35 -24.14 -1.14
N PHE A 122 4.92 -24.44 -2.37
CA PHE A 122 3.54 -24.26 -2.82
C PHE A 122 2.66 -25.49 -2.56
N ASN A 123 3.21 -26.55 -1.95
CA ASN A 123 2.53 -27.81 -1.69
C ASN A 123 1.84 -28.39 -2.95
N ILE A 124 2.58 -28.44 -4.06
CA ILE A 124 2.10 -28.95 -5.34
C ILE A 124 2.99 -30.05 -5.89
N SER A 125 2.35 -31.14 -6.38
CA SER A 125 3.08 -32.25 -6.97
C SER A 125 3.81 -31.86 -8.25
N GLU A 126 5.02 -32.41 -8.46
CA GLU A 126 5.77 -32.25 -9.70
C GLU A 126 5.06 -32.83 -10.93
N VAL A 127 4.10 -33.74 -10.72
CA VAL A 127 3.24 -34.28 -11.78
C VAL A 127 2.30 -33.20 -12.34
N VAL A 128 1.82 -32.27 -11.49
CA VAL A 128 0.92 -31.19 -11.89
C VAL A 128 1.70 -30.02 -12.49
N ILE A 129 2.76 -29.57 -11.81
CA ILE A 129 3.66 -28.53 -12.30
C ILE A 129 5.09 -28.99 -12.12
N SER A 130 5.82 -29.14 -13.22
CA SER A 130 7.21 -29.58 -13.16
C SER A 130 8.08 -28.59 -12.38
N LYS A 131 9.06 -29.09 -11.65
CA LYS A 131 10.03 -28.29 -10.88
C LYS A 131 10.69 -27.21 -11.73
N ASN A 132 11.02 -27.53 -12.98
CA ASN A 132 11.65 -26.58 -13.90
C ASN A 132 10.71 -25.44 -14.29
N THR A 133 9.43 -25.73 -14.57
CA THR A 133 8.42 -24.70 -14.87
C THR A 133 8.24 -23.76 -13.70
N LEU A 134 8.11 -24.29 -12.48
CA LEU A 134 7.87 -23.50 -11.29
C LEU A 134 9.08 -22.63 -10.94
N ASN A 135 10.30 -23.18 -11.02
CA ASN A 135 11.55 -22.43 -10.85
C ASN A 135 11.66 -21.29 -11.88
N THR A 136 11.34 -21.55 -13.14
CA THR A 136 11.39 -20.54 -14.20
C THR A 136 10.36 -19.44 -13.95
N THR A 137 9.12 -19.81 -13.61
CA THR A 137 8.04 -18.87 -13.29
C THR A 137 8.42 -17.94 -12.13
N VAL A 138 8.89 -18.50 -11.02
CA VAL A 138 9.28 -17.72 -9.83
C VAL A 138 10.48 -16.81 -10.14
N ARG A 139 11.48 -17.29 -10.90
CA ARG A 139 12.62 -16.45 -11.32
C ARG A 139 12.21 -15.28 -12.19
N ILE A 140 11.34 -15.50 -13.18
CA ILE A 140 10.81 -14.42 -14.03
C ILE A 140 10.12 -13.37 -13.16
N ILE A 141 9.25 -13.79 -12.26
CA ILE A 141 8.50 -12.88 -11.39
C ILE A 141 9.45 -12.13 -10.45
N TYR A 142 10.41 -12.81 -9.84
CA TYR A 142 11.41 -12.19 -8.96
C TYR A 142 12.21 -11.10 -9.68
N ILE A 143 12.77 -11.40 -10.86
CA ILE A 143 13.51 -10.42 -11.68
C ILE A 143 12.64 -9.22 -11.99
N GLY A 144 11.38 -9.45 -12.38
CA GLY A 144 10.46 -8.38 -12.68
C GLY A 144 10.11 -7.50 -11.47
N ILE A 145 9.98 -8.07 -10.29
CA ILE A 145 9.76 -7.32 -9.03
C ILE A 145 10.98 -6.43 -8.73
N ILE A 146 12.20 -6.96 -8.87
CA ILE A 146 13.41 -6.18 -8.64
C ILE A 146 13.53 -5.02 -9.63
N LEU A 147 13.25 -5.26 -10.91
CA LEU A 147 13.20 -4.20 -11.92
C LEU A 147 12.14 -3.15 -11.60
N GLN A 148 10.99 -3.57 -11.07
CA GLN A 148 9.92 -2.65 -10.70
C GLN A 148 10.35 -1.69 -9.58
N PHE A 149 11.22 -2.06 -8.65
CA PHE A 149 11.73 -1.11 -7.64
C PHE A 149 12.44 0.09 -8.30
N ILE A 150 13.17 -0.14 -9.40
CA ILE A 150 13.83 0.93 -10.14
C ILE A 150 12.80 1.79 -10.87
N PHE A 151 11.90 1.16 -11.64
CA PHE A 151 10.96 1.89 -12.50
C PHE A 151 9.87 2.60 -11.69
N LYS A 152 9.46 2.06 -10.56
CA LYS A 152 8.43 2.62 -9.67
C LYS A 152 8.87 3.94 -9.00
N ILE A 153 10.15 4.30 -9.01
CA ILE A 153 10.63 5.59 -8.49
C ILE A 153 9.88 6.78 -9.08
N VAL A 154 9.45 6.67 -10.35
CA VAL A 154 8.65 7.73 -11.00
C VAL A 154 7.35 8.05 -10.25
N VAL A 155 6.76 7.09 -9.55
CA VAL A 155 5.54 7.29 -8.75
C VAL A 155 5.78 8.35 -7.66
N TYR A 156 6.92 8.30 -7.01
CA TYR A 156 7.29 9.25 -5.95
C TYR A 156 7.62 10.63 -6.50
N ILE A 157 8.18 10.69 -7.71
CA ILE A 157 8.34 11.94 -8.47
C ILE A 157 6.98 12.53 -8.81
N LEU A 158 6.02 11.71 -9.27
CA LEU A 158 4.66 12.14 -9.55
C LEU A 158 3.92 12.64 -8.30
N TYR A 159 4.13 11.98 -7.15
CA TYR A 159 3.58 12.46 -5.88
C TYR A 159 4.17 13.82 -5.49
N ALA A 160 5.48 14.02 -5.65
CA ALA A 160 6.13 15.32 -5.43
C ALA A 160 5.59 16.41 -6.37
N LEU A 161 5.29 16.05 -7.63
CA LEU A 161 4.66 16.92 -8.64
C LEU A 161 3.14 17.10 -8.43
N GLN A 162 2.57 16.60 -7.33
CA GLN A 162 1.12 16.64 -7.03
C GLN A 162 0.24 15.95 -8.09
N LYS A 163 0.74 14.87 -8.71
CA LYS A 163 0.05 14.08 -9.75
C LYS A 163 -0.31 12.67 -9.26
N SER A 164 -0.84 12.54 -8.05
CA SER A 164 -1.11 11.24 -7.39
C SER A 164 -2.15 10.36 -8.12
N ALA A 165 -3.12 10.96 -8.85
CA ALA A 165 -4.11 10.22 -9.63
C ALA A 165 -3.46 9.32 -10.71
N VAL A 166 -2.29 9.70 -11.23
CA VAL A 166 -1.57 8.93 -12.26
C VAL A 166 -1.16 7.55 -11.75
N ASN A 167 -0.83 7.43 -10.45
CA ASN A 167 -0.50 6.11 -9.88
C ASN A 167 -1.69 5.14 -9.92
N ASN A 168 -2.90 5.59 -9.61
CA ASN A 168 -4.09 4.76 -9.70
C ASN A 168 -4.45 4.43 -11.16
N MET A 169 -4.19 5.34 -12.09
CA MET A 169 -4.31 5.10 -13.52
C MET A 169 -3.33 4.00 -13.99
N ILE A 170 -2.07 4.04 -13.54
CA ILE A 170 -1.07 3.00 -13.85
C ILE A 170 -1.57 1.65 -13.34
N ALA A 171 -2.03 1.58 -12.08
CA ALA A 171 -2.53 0.34 -11.50
C ALA A 171 -3.74 -0.22 -12.28
N PHE A 172 -4.69 0.63 -12.67
CA PHE A 172 -5.82 0.23 -13.50
C PHE A 172 -5.39 -0.29 -14.87
N LEU A 173 -4.52 0.45 -15.57
CA LEU A 173 -4.03 0.04 -16.90
C LEU A 173 -3.20 -1.25 -16.83
N THR A 174 -2.40 -1.45 -15.77
CA THR A 174 -1.69 -2.71 -15.54
C THR A 174 -2.68 -3.88 -15.44
N SER A 175 -3.71 -3.74 -14.60
CA SER A 175 -4.75 -4.76 -14.46
C SER A 175 -5.52 -4.99 -15.76
N LEU A 176 -5.79 -3.92 -16.52
CA LEU A 176 -6.46 -4.01 -17.83
C LEU A 176 -5.60 -4.78 -18.85
N PHE A 177 -4.29 -4.51 -18.92
CA PHE A 177 -3.39 -5.25 -19.82
C PHE A 177 -3.28 -6.72 -19.42
N GLN A 178 -3.21 -7.03 -18.14
CA GLN A 178 -3.20 -8.42 -17.65
C GLN A 178 -4.50 -9.13 -18.03
N PHE A 179 -5.64 -8.50 -17.79
CA PHE A 179 -6.96 -9.00 -18.14
C PHE A 179 -7.09 -9.28 -19.65
N MET A 180 -6.74 -8.30 -20.49
CA MET A 180 -6.80 -8.45 -21.95
C MET A 180 -5.82 -9.53 -22.44
N ALA A 181 -4.64 -9.64 -21.84
CA ALA A 181 -3.68 -10.68 -22.23
C ALA A 181 -4.23 -12.08 -21.93
N VAL A 182 -4.86 -12.31 -20.78
CA VAL A 182 -5.45 -13.62 -20.45
C VAL A 182 -6.60 -13.96 -21.40
N LEU A 183 -7.40 -12.97 -21.80
CA LEU A 183 -8.48 -13.17 -22.78
C LEU A 183 -7.98 -13.52 -24.18
N LEU A 184 -6.86 -12.93 -24.59
CA LEU A 184 -6.34 -13.04 -25.97
C LEU A 184 -5.32 -14.16 -26.14
N LEU A 185 -4.70 -14.64 -25.05
CA LEU A 185 -3.73 -15.72 -25.12
C LEU A 185 -4.44 -17.04 -25.42
N PRO A 186 -4.02 -17.77 -26.45
CA PRO A 186 -4.54 -19.12 -26.69
C PRO A 186 -4.12 -20.03 -25.55
N SER A 187 -5.05 -20.88 -25.09
CA SER A 187 -4.76 -21.91 -24.11
C SER A 187 -3.70 -22.88 -24.63
N ALA A 188 -2.74 -23.23 -23.79
CA ALA A 188 -1.63 -24.11 -24.07
C ALA A 188 -1.43 -25.09 -22.91
N SER A 189 -0.29 -25.78 -22.86
CA SER A 189 0.03 -26.61 -21.69
C SER A 189 0.13 -25.79 -20.40
N ILE A 190 -0.13 -26.40 -19.25
CA ILE A 190 -0.05 -25.77 -17.92
C ILE A 190 1.29 -25.04 -17.74
N SER A 191 2.39 -25.68 -18.13
CA SER A 191 3.74 -25.14 -18.04
C SER A 191 3.90 -23.86 -18.88
N GLU A 192 3.38 -23.88 -20.09
CA GLU A 192 3.45 -22.76 -21.00
C GLU A 192 2.56 -21.59 -20.54
N ASN A 193 1.36 -21.89 -20.07
CA ASN A 193 0.42 -20.90 -19.55
C ASN A 193 1.01 -20.16 -18.33
N LEU A 194 1.63 -20.86 -17.38
CA LEU A 194 2.28 -20.27 -16.22
C LEU A 194 3.42 -19.33 -16.61
N ILE A 195 4.31 -19.76 -17.51
CA ILE A 195 5.43 -18.95 -17.95
C ILE A 195 4.94 -17.73 -18.74
N ARG A 196 3.99 -17.91 -19.66
CA ARG A 196 3.40 -16.80 -20.43
C ARG A 196 2.76 -15.75 -19.50
N LEU A 197 1.98 -16.20 -18.51
CA LEU A 197 1.37 -15.29 -17.56
C LEU A 197 2.41 -14.58 -16.68
N ALA A 198 3.48 -15.27 -16.27
CA ALA A 198 4.55 -14.61 -15.54
C ALA A 198 5.21 -13.50 -16.37
N VAL A 199 5.46 -13.75 -17.66
CA VAL A 199 5.99 -12.72 -18.57
C VAL A 199 5.00 -11.57 -18.74
N VAL A 200 3.72 -11.87 -19.00
CA VAL A 200 2.66 -10.86 -19.13
C VAL A 200 2.57 -10.01 -17.86
N PHE A 201 2.57 -10.65 -16.69
CA PHE A 201 2.49 -9.96 -15.40
C PHE A 201 3.64 -8.97 -15.23
N ILE A 202 4.86 -9.40 -15.52
CA ILE A 202 6.07 -8.59 -15.36
C ILE A 202 6.11 -7.45 -16.39
N VAL A 203 5.82 -7.75 -17.65
CA VAL A 203 5.83 -6.74 -18.72
C VAL A 203 4.77 -5.68 -18.45
N SER A 204 3.53 -6.07 -18.16
CA SER A 204 2.42 -5.14 -17.87
C SER A 204 2.69 -4.30 -16.62
N SER A 205 3.29 -4.89 -15.57
CA SER A 205 3.61 -4.18 -14.33
C SER A 205 4.74 -3.17 -14.48
N ASN A 206 5.65 -3.34 -15.43
CA ASN A 206 6.84 -2.50 -15.58
C ASN A 206 6.75 -1.48 -16.72
N ILE A 207 6.16 -1.88 -17.86
CA ILE A 207 6.16 -1.03 -19.07
C ILE A 207 5.50 0.32 -18.84
N LEU A 208 4.42 0.36 -18.06
CA LEU A 208 3.71 1.60 -17.77
C LEU A 208 4.54 2.56 -16.93
N TYR A 209 5.35 2.08 -15.99
CA TYR A 209 6.26 2.95 -15.25
C TYR A 209 7.34 3.55 -16.16
N VAL A 210 7.87 2.76 -17.12
CA VAL A 210 8.83 3.25 -18.10
C VAL A 210 8.20 4.34 -18.97
N VAL A 211 7.01 4.08 -19.53
CA VAL A 211 6.26 5.06 -20.35
C VAL A 211 5.99 6.33 -19.56
N VAL A 212 5.46 6.20 -18.35
CA VAL A 212 5.14 7.36 -17.50
C VAL A 212 6.40 8.12 -17.09
N THR A 213 7.54 7.45 -16.94
CA THR A 213 8.83 8.12 -16.67
C THR A 213 9.18 9.10 -17.80
N VAL A 214 9.05 8.68 -19.06
CA VAL A 214 9.30 9.56 -20.22
C VAL A 214 8.38 10.78 -20.19
N PHE A 215 7.08 10.59 -19.91
CA PHE A 215 6.14 11.70 -19.79
C PHE A 215 6.38 12.59 -18.57
N ALA A 216 6.78 12.02 -17.43
CA ALA A 216 7.09 12.77 -16.22
C ALA A 216 8.25 13.75 -16.45
N PHE A 217 9.34 13.32 -17.11
CA PHE A 217 10.50 14.17 -17.40
C PHE A 217 10.26 15.24 -18.47
N ARG A 218 9.11 15.20 -19.15
CA ARG A 218 8.65 16.31 -20.03
C ARG A 218 7.95 17.44 -19.24
N ASN A 219 7.65 17.23 -17.95
CA ASN A 219 7.02 18.25 -17.13
C ASN A 219 7.98 19.43 -16.91
N GLU A 220 7.49 20.67 -17.05
CA GLU A 220 8.29 21.91 -16.96
C GLU A 220 9.06 22.05 -15.65
N GLN A 221 8.52 21.54 -14.53
CA GLN A 221 9.16 21.62 -13.21
C GLN A 221 10.41 20.76 -13.11
N ILE A 222 10.51 19.65 -13.88
CA ILE A 222 11.64 18.70 -13.84
C ILE A 222 12.28 18.49 -15.21
N LYS A 223 11.89 19.30 -16.21
CA LYS A 223 12.53 19.28 -17.53
C LYS A 223 14.01 19.59 -17.42
N GLY A 224 14.85 18.73 -18.00
CA GLY A 224 16.29 18.80 -17.88
C GLY A 224 16.89 18.18 -16.61
N CYS A 225 16.06 17.69 -15.68
CA CYS A 225 16.51 17.01 -14.47
C CYS A 225 16.64 15.48 -14.64
N GLY A 226 16.91 15.00 -15.85
CA GLY A 226 17.14 13.57 -16.13
C GLY A 226 18.29 13.00 -15.27
N VAL A 227 18.23 11.68 -15.05
CA VAL A 227 19.24 10.95 -14.26
C VAL A 227 20.63 11.10 -14.86
N SER A 228 21.62 11.43 -14.04
CA SER A 228 23.01 11.61 -14.48
C SER A 228 23.97 11.25 -13.35
N LEU A 229 25.00 10.46 -13.67
CA LEU A 229 26.04 10.05 -12.71
C LEU A 229 26.81 11.26 -12.15
N LYS A 230 26.95 12.35 -12.93
CA LYS A 230 27.62 13.58 -12.50
C LYS A 230 26.88 14.30 -11.36
N TYR A 231 25.59 14.07 -11.22
CA TYR A 231 24.74 14.67 -10.18
C TYR A 231 24.50 13.72 -9.00
N PHE A 232 25.23 12.61 -8.93
CA PHE A 232 25.22 11.78 -7.74
C PHE A 232 25.85 12.52 -6.56
N ASP A 233 25.11 12.64 -5.49
CA ASP A 233 25.55 13.25 -4.24
C ASP A 233 25.27 12.27 -3.09
N LYS A 234 26.33 11.90 -2.37
CA LYS A 234 26.25 10.91 -1.29
C LYS A 234 25.36 11.42 -0.15
N ASP A 235 25.42 12.71 0.17
CA ASP A 235 24.66 13.28 1.29
C ASP A 235 23.16 13.35 0.94
N ALA A 236 22.82 13.70 -0.32
CA ALA A 236 21.46 13.66 -0.81
C ALA A 236 20.92 12.21 -0.83
N ALA A 237 21.73 11.23 -1.25
CA ALA A 237 21.38 9.82 -1.22
C ALA A 237 21.14 9.34 0.21
N LEU A 238 22.06 9.59 1.14
CA LEU A 238 21.95 9.22 2.54
C LEU A 238 20.76 9.91 3.23
N LYS A 239 20.50 11.18 2.94
CA LYS A 239 19.33 11.89 3.47
C LYS A 239 18.03 11.26 3.00
N THR A 240 17.97 10.87 1.73
CA THR A 240 16.81 10.17 1.15
C THR A 240 16.62 8.79 1.80
N VAL A 241 17.71 8.03 1.95
CA VAL A 241 17.69 6.70 2.59
C VAL A 241 17.32 6.80 4.06
N ASN A 242 17.90 7.72 4.83
CA ASN A 242 17.59 7.86 6.26
C ASN A 242 16.12 8.17 6.53
N ILE A 243 15.52 9.05 5.72
CA ILE A 243 14.09 9.30 5.77
C ILE A 243 13.33 8.03 5.31
N GLY A 244 13.80 7.39 4.25
CA GLY A 244 13.22 6.17 3.68
C GLY A 244 13.23 4.99 4.64
N VAL A 245 14.31 4.77 5.39
CA VAL A 245 14.40 3.70 6.41
C VAL A 245 13.34 3.88 7.51
N LEU A 246 13.08 5.12 7.95
CA LEU A 246 12.00 5.38 8.89
C LEU A 246 10.64 5.02 8.31
N PHE A 247 10.38 5.34 7.04
CA PHE A 247 9.15 4.94 6.36
C PHE A 247 9.07 3.43 6.18
N LEU A 248 10.16 2.77 5.80
CA LEU A 248 10.22 1.30 5.72
C LEU A 248 9.91 0.66 7.08
N TRP A 249 10.51 1.18 8.15
CA TRP A 249 10.25 0.70 9.51
C TRP A 249 8.77 0.83 9.87
N THR A 250 8.14 1.97 9.57
CA THR A 250 6.69 2.14 9.79
C THR A 250 5.85 1.16 8.98
N GLN A 251 6.25 0.82 7.76
CA GLN A 251 5.56 -0.18 6.92
C GLN A 251 5.69 -1.60 7.51
N VAL A 252 6.88 -1.96 8.00
CA VAL A 252 7.08 -3.25 8.70
C VAL A 252 6.21 -3.32 9.96
N LEU A 253 6.19 -2.26 10.75
CA LEU A 253 5.36 -2.21 11.96
C LEU A 253 3.88 -2.28 11.64
N HIS A 254 3.43 -1.58 10.59
CA HIS A 254 2.04 -1.65 10.13
C HIS A 254 1.67 -3.07 9.65
N LEU A 255 2.57 -3.73 8.93
CA LEU A 255 2.39 -5.14 8.54
C LEU A 255 2.21 -6.02 9.77
N LEU A 256 3.10 -5.90 10.76
CA LEU A 256 3.05 -6.69 11.99
C LEU A 256 1.81 -6.39 12.85
N ILE A 257 1.29 -5.16 12.80
CA ILE A 257 0.08 -4.79 13.57
C ILE A 257 -1.21 -5.19 12.83
N SER A 258 -1.30 -4.98 11.52
CA SER A 258 -2.59 -5.06 10.82
C SER A 258 -2.68 -6.19 9.78
N LEU A 259 -1.57 -6.59 9.17
CA LEU A 259 -1.59 -7.60 8.10
C LEU A 259 -1.30 -9.03 8.58
N THR A 260 -0.94 -9.19 9.86
CA THR A 260 -0.74 -10.52 10.46
C THR A 260 -1.97 -11.05 11.17
N ASP A 261 -3.05 -10.30 11.22
CA ASP A 261 -4.25 -10.64 12.00
C ASP A 261 -4.84 -11.99 11.60
N ASP A 262 -5.02 -12.26 10.28
CA ASP A 262 -5.53 -13.52 9.75
C ASP A 262 -4.68 -14.71 10.24
N TYR A 263 -3.35 -14.55 10.21
CA TYR A 263 -2.42 -15.54 10.71
C TYR A 263 -2.54 -15.73 12.23
N LEU A 264 -2.64 -14.64 12.98
CA LEU A 264 -2.76 -14.70 14.44
C LEU A 264 -4.07 -15.37 14.87
N VAL A 265 -5.19 -15.04 14.23
CA VAL A 265 -6.46 -15.70 14.47
C VAL A 265 -6.35 -17.20 14.17
N THR A 266 -5.84 -17.56 12.99
CA THR A 266 -5.69 -18.99 12.60
C THR A 266 -4.76 -19.74 13.52
N LYS A 267 -3.60 -19.16 13.87
CA LYS A 267 -2.55 -19.79 14.67
C LYS A 267 -2.94 -19.98 16.13
N PHE A 268 -3.54 -18.97 16.73
CA PHE A 268 -3.80 -18.96 18.17
C PHE A 268 -5.24 -19.33 18.57
N THR A 269 -6.14 -19.44 17.59
CA THR A 269 -7.50 -19.92 17.85
C THR A 269 -7.86 -21.10 16.94
N SER A 270 -8.43 -20.85 15.77
CA SER A 270 -8.76 -21.89 14.79
C SER A 270 -9.00 -21.26 13.41
N PRO A 271 -8.71 -21.97 12.30
CA PRO A 271 -9.06 -21.53 10.94
C PRO A 271 -10.54 -21.19 10.76
N LYS A 272 -11.44 -21.83 11.53
CA LYS A 272 -12.87 -21.52 11.52
C LYS A 272 -13.15 -20.07 11.91
N TYR A 273 -12.43 -19.54 12.90
CA TYR A 273 -12.62 -18.18 13.40
C TYR A 273 -12.02 -17.12 12.49
N GLU A 274 -11.03 -17.50 11.66
CA GLU A 274 -10.52 -16.63 10.61
C GLU A 274 -11.62 -16.21 9.64
N VAL A 275 -12.52 -17.12 9.27
CA VAL A 275 -13.65 -16.81 8.39
C VAL A 275 -14.55 -15.72 8.98
N TYR A 276 -14.87 -15.81 10.28
CA TYR A 276 -15.66 -14.78 10.96
C TYR A 276 -14.90 -13.45 11.00
N TYR A 277 -13.62 -13.47 11.40
CA TYR A 277 -12.76 -12.28 11.38
C TYR A 277 -12.72 -11.63 10.00
N SER A 278 -12.46 -12.41 8.95
CA SER A 278 -12.37 -11.93 7.57
C SER A 278 -13.65 -11.28 7.08
N ILE A 279 -14.84 -11.84 7.41
CA ILE A 279 -16.15 -11.26 7.05
C ILE A 279 -16.32 -9.88 7.67
N TYR A 280 -16.13 -9.75 8.99
CA TYR A 280 -16.25 -8.47 9.67
C TYR A 280 -15.18 -7.48 9.18
N ASN A 281 -13.92 -7.91 9.08
CA ASN A 281 -12.82 -7.06 8.66
C ASN A 281 -13.03 -6.50 7.25
N ARG A 282 -13.52 -7.29 6.30
CA ARG A 282 -13.80 -6.83 4.93
C ARG A 282 -14.82 -5.72 4.89
N LEU A 283 -15.89 -5.81 5.67
CA LEU A 283 -16.96 -4.82 5.67
C LEU A 283 -16.54 -3.53 6.37
N PHE A 284 -15.94 -3.63 7.55
CA PHE A 284 -15.51 -2.46 8.33
C PHE A 284 -14.21 -1.81 7.80
N SER A 285 -13.38 -2.49 7.01
CA SER A 285 -12.20 -1.88 6.36
C SER A 285 -12.52 -1.09 5.09
N LEU A 286 -13.74 -1.19 4.54
CA LEU A 286 -14.14 -0.47 3.33
C LEU A 286 -14.03 1.05 3.50
N ALA A 287 -14.53 1.58 4.61
CA ALA A 287 -14.45 3.02 4.91
C ALA A 287 -12.99 3.48 4.98
N GLY A 288 -12.12 2.74 5.67
CA GLY A 288 -10.67 3.02 5.73
C GLY A 288 -10.02 3.02 4.37
N THR A 289 -10.33 2.04 3.52
CA THR A 289 -9.80 1.95 2.16
C THR A 289 -10.19 3.17 1.31
N LEU A 290 -11.45 3.58 1.33
CA LEU A 290 -11.91 4.76 0.60
C LEU A 290 -11.29 6.05 1.17
N PHE A 291 -11.11 6.11 2.48
CA PHE A 291 -10.52 7.26 3.15
C PHE A 291 -9.05 7.46 2.79
N THR A 292 -8.28 6.38 2.67
CA THR A 292 -6.87 6.45 2.28
C THR A 292 -6.66 6.98 0.86
N LEU A 293 -7.62 6.76 -0.06
CA LEU A 293 -7.58 7.37 -1.41
C LEU A 293 -7.63 8.90 -1.34
N VAL A 294 -8.41 9.44 -0.41
CA VAL A 294 -8.48 10.89 -0.17
C VAL A 294 -7.19 11.40 0.48
N LEU A 295 -6.63 10.66 1.42
CA LEU A 295 -5.47 11.07 2.19
C LEU A 295 -4.15 11.00 1.42
N THR A 296 -4.03 10.09 0.47
CA THR A 296 -2.80 9.90 -0.32
C THR A 296 -2.29 11.20 -0.99
N PRO A 297 -3.11 12.00 -1.70
CA PRO A 297 -2.67 13.27 -2.24
C PRO A 297 -2.44 14.34 -1.17
N VAL A 298 -3.15 14.25 -0.03
CA VAL A 298 -2.99 15.21 1.09
C VAL A 298 -1.57 15.16 1.65
N TRP A 299 -0.94 14.00 1.75
CA TRP A 299 0.44 13.86 2.19
C TRP A 299 1.39 14.81 1.43
N SER A 300 1.47 14.71 0.09
CA SER A 300 2.34 15.58 -0.70
C SER A 300 1.94 17.06 -0.63
N ALA A 301 0.63 17.33 -0.52
CA ALA A 301 0.14 18.70 -0.39
C ALA A 301 0.55 19.32 0.95
N VAL A 302 0.56 18.55 2.04
CA VAL A 302 1.07 18.99 3.35
C VAL A 302 2.57 19.28 3.30
N THR A 303 3.37 18.40 2.67
CA THR A 303 4.81 18.63 2.49
C THR A 303 5.07 19.92 1.71
N LYS A 304 4.30 20.16 0.65
CA LYS A 304 4.38 21.39 -0.15
C LYS A 304 4.02 22.62 0.68
N ALA A 305 2.86 22.60 1.36
CA ALA A 305 2.38 23.72 2.17
C ALA A 305 3.30 24.02 3.37
N GLN A 306 3.98 23.00 3.93
CA GLN A 306 5.01 23.17 4.95
C GLN A 306 6.19 23.99 4.42
N GLU A 307 6.66 23.68 3.23
CA GLU A 307 7.81 24.39 2.64
C GLU A 307 7.44 25.83 2.21
N GLU A 308 6.19 26.03 1.74
CA GLU A 308 5.62 27.35 1.41
C GLU A 308 5.22 28.16 2.67
N ARG A 309 5.33 27.57 3.86
CA ARG A 309 4.85 28.15 5.14
C ARG A 309 3.38 28.57 5.14
N ASP A 310 2.53 27.86 4.39
CA ASP A 310 1.10 28.14 4.34
C ASP A 310 0.36 27.53 5.56
N TYR A 311 0.55 28.18 6.71
CA TYR A 311 -0.07 27.80 7.97
C TYR A 311 -1.61 27.71 7.88
N LEU A 312 -2.23 28.68 7.19
CA LEU A 312 -3.70 28.73 7.12
C LEU A 312 -4.27 27.56 6.36
N TRP A 313 -3.64 27.18 5.26
CA TRP A 313 -4.05 26.04 4.47
C TRP A 313 -3.84 24.72 5.24
N VAL A 314 -2.67 24.52 5.85
CA VAL A 314 -2.38 23.30 6.63
C VAL A 314 -3.38 23.14 7.77
N LYS A 315 -3.66 24.21 8.53
CA LYS A 315 -4.62 24.19 9.62
C LYS A 315 -6.04 23.90 9.13
N LYS A 316 -6.45 24.48 7.99
CA LYS A 316 -7.76 24.25 7.37
C LYS A 316 -7.91 22.78 6.96
N ILE A 317 -6.93 22.22 6.22
CA ILE A 317 -7.03 20.85 5.70
C ILE A 317 -6.97 19.82 6.85
N TYR A 318 -6.14 20.04 7.87
CA TYR A 318 -6.08 19.20 9.07
C TYR A 318 -7.44 19.15 9.79
N ARG A 319 -8.07 20.30 9.99
CA ARG A 319 -9.42 20.37 10.57
C ARG A 319 -10.47 19.68 9.69
N THR A 320 -10.38 19.86 8.38
CA THR A 320 -11.32 19.25 7.42
C THR A 320 -11.17 17.74 7.41
N ALA A 321 -9.93 17.22 7.42
CA ALA A 321 -9.65 15.77 7.48
C ALA A 321 -10.19 15.15 8.79
N ASN A 322 -9.97 15.82 9.95
CA ASN A 322 -10.51 15.33 11.22
C ASN A 322 -12.05 15.38 11.28
N ARG A 323 -12.70 16.37 10.62
CA ARG A 323 -14.17 16.38 10.49
C ARG A 323 -14.67 15.25 9.58
N ALA A 324 -13.92 14.93 8.52
CA ALA A 324 -14.26 13.81 7.65
C ALA A 324 -14.20 12.47 8.39
N VAL A 325 -13.31 12.33 9.40
CA VAL A 325 -13.32 11.15 10.30
C VAL A 325 -14.66 10.97 10.98
N ILE A 326 -15.30 12.06 11.44
CA ILE A 326 -16.61 11.99 12.10
C ILE A 326 -17.66 11.39 11.15
N LEU A 327 -17.64 11.79 9.88
CA LEU A 327 -18.51 11.19 8.85
C LEU A 327 -18.21 9.71 8.65
N GLY A 328 -16.92 9.34 8.67
CA GLY A 328 -16.49 7.93 8.59
C GLY A 328 -16.98 7.12 9.79
N VAL A 329 -16.89 7.67 11.01
CA VAL A 329 -17.43 7.02 12.24
C VAL A 329 -18.94 6.80 12.12
N VAL A 330 -19.71 7.79 11.61
CA VAL A 330 -21.14 7.62 11.34
C VAL A 330 -21.36 6.51 10.31
N GLY A 331 -20.51 6.40 9.30
CA GLY A 331 -20.53 5.31 8.32
C GLY A 331 -20.30 3.94 8.96
N GLU A 332 -19.28 3.81 9.85
CA GLU A 332 -19.01 2.56 10.59
C GLU A 332 -20.21 2.14 11.47
N LEU A 333 -20.84 3.10 12.15
CA LEU A 333 -22.05 2.82 12.94
C LEU A 333 -23.25 2.44 12.05
N PHE A 334 -23.37 3.04 10.87
CA PHE A 334 -24.41 2.68 9.90
C PHE A 334 -24.22 1.26 9.38
N ILE A 335 -22.96 0.82 9.16
CA ILE A 335 -22.68 -0.57 8.75
C ILE A 335 -23.26 -1.55 9.76
N ILE A 336 -23.19 -1.29 11.08
CA ILE A 336 -23.76 -2.19 12.12
C ILE A 336 -25.26 -2.41 11.88
N ILE A 337 -26.00 -1.36 11.52
CA ILE A 337 -27.45 -1.43 11.33
C ILE A 337 -27.82 -2.34 10.14
N VAL A 338 -27.08 -2.24 9.06
CA VAL A 338 -27.36 -2.99 7.82
C VAL A 338 -26.57 -4.29 7.70
N LEU A 339 -25.72 -4.60 8.69
CA LEU A 339 -24.72 -5.67 8.61
C LEU A 339 -25.30 -7.04 8.27
N GLN A 340 -26.35 -7.49 8.99
CA GLN A 340 -26.98 -8.79 8.72
C GLN A 340 -27.61 -8.84 7.32
N PHE A 341 -28.23 -7.74 6.90
CA PHE A 341 -28.82 -7.63 5.56
C PHE A 341 -27.76 -7.76 4.47
N VAL A 342 -26.63 -7.03 4.61
CA VAL A 342 -25.51 -7.09 3.67
C VAL A 342 -24.89 -8.49 3.63
N ILE A 343 -24.68 -9.13 4.78
CA ILE A 343 -24.13 -10.49 4.88
C ILE A 343 -25.05 -11.50 4.22
N ASN A 344 -26.36 -11.39 4.42
CA ASN A 344 -27.34 -12.30 3.80
C ASN A 344 -27.33 -12.18 2.27
N ILE A 345 -27.27 -10.97 1.72
CA ILE A 345 -27.18 -10.76 0.27
C ILE A 345 -25.83 -11.24 -0.28
N TRP A 346 -24.75 -10.96 0.45
CA TRP A 346 -23.39 -11.24 -0.02
C TRP A 346 -23.05 -12.72 0.02
N LEU A 347 -23.40 -13.41 1.10
CA LEU A 347 -23.04 -14.82 1.34
C LEU A 347 -24.18 -15.81 1.04
N GLY A 348 -25.40 -15.35 0.82
CA GLY A 348 -26.54 -16.21 0.51
C GLY A 348 -26.71 -17.31 1.57
N ASP A 349 -26.71 -18.57 1.12
CA ASP A 349 -26.91 -19.75 2.00
C ASP A 349 -25.75 -19.96 3.00
N HIS A 350 -24.60 -19.31 2.77
CA HIS A 350 -23.45 -19.33 3.68
C HIS A 350 -23.43 -18.17 4.67
N ALA A 351 -24.52 -17.40 4.76
CA ALA A 351 -24.60 -16.24 5.65
C ALA A 351 -24.42 -16.65 7.12
N ILE A 352 -23.57 -15.90 7.82
CA ILE A 352 -23.38 -16.06 9.25
C ILE A 352 -24.38 -15.22 10.03
N LYS A 353 -24.78 -15.69 11.22
CA LYS A 353 -25.52 -14.85 12.16
C LYS A 353 -24.59 -13.84 12.79
N VAL A 354 -24.92 -12.56 12.67
CA VAL A 354 -24.12 -11.46 13.20
C VAL A 354 -24.16 -11.43 14.73
N ASP A 355 -22.99 -11.37 15.34
CA ASP A 355 -22.84 -10.95 16.74
C ASP A 355 -22.58 -9.42 16.74
N TYR A 356 -23.55 -8.69 17.26
CA TYR A 356 -23.50 -7.23 17.29
C TYR A 356 -22.46 -6.70 18.27
N THR A 357 -22.01 -7.49 19.26
CA THR A 357 -20.91 -7.14 20.14
C THR A 357 -19.61 -7.08 19.34
N TYR A 358 -19.37 -8.09 18.50
CA TYR A 358 -18.21 -8.09 17.61
C TYR A 358 -18.30 -6.99 16.55
N ALA A 359 -19.50 -6.76 15.99
CA ALA A 359 -19.72 -5.65 15.05
C ALA A 359 -19.37 -4.28 15.67
N LEU A 360 -19.76 -4.06 16.93
CA LEU A 360 -19.40 -2.83 17.66
C LEU A 360 -17.90 -2.68 17.86
N ILE A 361 -17.21 -3.77 18.22
CA ILE A 361 -15.75 -3.76 18.38
C ILE A 361 -15.05 -3.41 17.05
N PHE A 362 -15.51 -3.99 15.94
CA PHE A 362 -14.97 -3.66 14.61
C PHE A 362 -15.27 -2.22 14.20
N ALA A 363 -16.47 -1.69 14.48
CA ALA A 363 -16.79 -0.30 14.21
C ALA A 363 -15.92 0.68 15.01
N VAL A 364 -15.63 0.35 16.28
CA VAL A 364 -14.68 1.12 17.11
C VAL A 364 -13.28 1.02 16.52
N TYR A 365 -12.84 -0.16 16.14
CA TYR A 365 -11.53 -0.37 15.50
C TYR A 365 -11.43 0.43 14.18
N GLY A 366 -12.41 0.29 13.28
CA GLY A 366 -12.46 1.04 12.02
C GLY A 366 -12.45 2.56 12.24
N SER A 367 -13.20 3.06 13.23
CA SER A 367 -13.21 4.47 13.61
C SER A 367 -11.84 4.97 14.09
N ILE A 368 -11.12 4.17 14.88
CA ILE A 368 -9.76 4.48 15.33
C ILE A 368 -8.79 4.48 14.15
N VAL A 369 -8.90 3.53 13.22
CA VAL A 369 -8.07 3.44 12.00
C VAL A 369 -8.29 4.66 11.09
N LEU A 370 -9.53 5.14 10.95
CA LEU A 370 -9.81 6.38 10.21
C LEU A 370 -9.10 7.59 10.83
N PHE A 371 -9.18 7.74 12.15
CA PHE A 371 -8.48 8.82 12.85
C PHE A 371 -6.96 8.69 12.76
N GLN A 372 -6.42 7.48 12.99
CA GLN A 372 -5.02 7.12 12.80
C GLN A 372 -4.49 7.54 11.42
N SER A 373 -5.23 7.21 10.36
CA SER A 373 -4.83 7.50 8.97
C SER A 373 -4.62 9.00 8.71
N VAL A 374 -5.44 9.87 9.34
CA VAL A 374 -5.23 11.33 9.28
C VAL A 374 -3.93 11.71 9.97
N GLN A 375 -3.71 11.23 11.20
CA GLN A 375 -2.51 11.58 11.97
C GLN A 375 -1.23 11.11 11.27
N GLU A 376 -1.25 9.90 10.71
CA GLU A 376 -0.14 9.36 9.90
C GLU A 376 0.14 10.21 8.65
N THR A 377 -0.90 10.57 7.91
CA THR A 377 -0.77 11.36 6.67
C THR A 377 -0.07 12.69 6.93
N PHE A 378 -0.44 13.38 8.01
CA PHE A 378 0.20 14.63 8.39
C PHE A 378 1.61 14.40 8.97
N ALA A 379 1.83 13.35 9.76
CA ALA A 379 3.17 12.97 10.24
C ALA A 379 4.12 12.69 9.07
N TYR A 380 3.65 11.96 8.06
CA TYR A 380 4.40 11.69 6.83
C TYR A 380 4.64 12.97 6.03
N GLY A 381 3.64 13.82 5.89
CA GLY A 381 3.77 15.11 5.19
C GLY A 381 4.82 16.03 5.81
N PHE A 382 4.88 16.10 7.12
CA PHE A 382 5.90 16.85 7.86
C PHE A 382 7.24 16.12 7.97
N GLY A 383 7.30 14.83 7.61
CA GLY A 383 8.49 13.98 7.82
C GLY A 383 8.78 13.69 9.31
N LYS A 384 7.75 13.77 10.18
CA LYS A 384 7.86 13.61 11.64
C LYS A 384 7.25 12.29 12.10
N VAL A 385 7.88 11.18 11.74
CA VAL A 385 7.38 9.80 11.98
C VAL A 385 7.91 9.17 13.28
N ALA A 386 8.74 9.87 14.05
CA ALA A 386 9.36 9.30 15.24
C ALA A 386 8.36 8.80 16.28
N VAL A 387 7.28 9.56 16.54
CA VAL A 387 6.21 9.16 17.47
C VAL A 387 5.54 7.88 17.02
N LEU A 388 5.24 7.77 15.71
CA LEU A 388 4.66 6.58 15.09
C LEU A 388 5.60 5.37 15.26
N CYS A 389 6.89 5.53 14.93
CA CYS A 389 7.87 4.46 15.08
C CYS A 389 7.94 3.95 16.53
N VAL A 390 8.00 4.85 17.52
CA VAL A 390 8.09 4.46 18.94
C VAL A 390 6.80 3.76 19.40
N CYS A 391 5.63 4.38 19.16
CA CYS A 391 4.35 3.81 19.58
C CYS A 391 4.12 2.44 18.96
N TYR A 392 4.40 2.27 17.66
CA TYR A 392 4.15 1.00 16.99
C TYR A 392 5.20 -0.06 17.31
N SER A 393 6.47 0.29 17.54
CA SER A 393 7.49 -0.68 17.99
C SER A 393 7.12 -1.30 19.34
N ILE A 394 6.69 -0.47 20.29
CA ILE A 394 6.17 -0.96 21.58
C ILE A 394 4.86 -1.73 21.34
N GLY A 395 4.01 -1.20 20.47
CA GLY A 395 2.72 -1.78 20.14
C GLY A 395 2.81 -3.20 19.61
N VAL A 396 3.76 -3.50 18.71
CA VAL A 396 3.98 -4.87 18.20
C VAL A 396 4.23 -5.83 19.36
N ILE A 397 5.13 -5.48 20.28
CA ILE A 397 5.45 -6.36 21.45
C ILE A 397 4.19 -6.57 22.27
N VAL A 398 3.45 -5.50 22.59
CA VAL A 398 2.21 -5.55 23.38
C VAL A 398 1.16 -6.40 22.68
N LYS A 399 0.95 -6.22 21.36
CA LYS A 399 -0.01 -6.99 20.56
C LYS A 399 0.23 -8.48 20.66
N TYR A 400 1.45 -8.92 20.32
CA TYR A 400 1.76 -10.35 20.30
C TYR A 400 1.68 -10.96 21.69
N SER A 401 2.06 -10.22 22.76
CA SER A 401 1.89 -10.64 24.13
C SER A 401 0.41 -10.77 24.53
N LEU A 402 -0.42 -9.77 24.17
CA LEU A 402 -1.87 -9.80 24.46
C LEU A 402 -2.57 -10.96 23.76
N VAL A 403 -2.23 -11.19 22.47
CA VAL A 403 -2.81 -12.30 21.72
C VAL A 403 -2.38 -13.64 22.33
N TYR A 404 -1.10 -13.82 22.60
CA TYR A 404 -0.58 -15.07 23.16
C TYR A 404 -1.20 -15.39 24.54
N PHE A 405 -1.10 -14.48 25.50
CA PHE A 405 -1.63 -14.71 26.85
C PHE A 405 -3.16 -14.68 26.89
N GLY A 406 -3.79 -13.80 26.11
CA GLY A 406 -5.24 -13.68 26.08
C GLY A 406 -5.92 -14.94 25.53
N THR A 407 -5.35 -15.54 24.47
CA THR A 407 -5.88 -16.81 23.91
C THR A 407 -5.56 -18.02 24.81
N MET A 408 -4.51 -17.96 25.62
CA MET A 408 -4.27 -18.98 26.65
C MET A 408 -5.35 -18.96 27.75
N ILE A 409 -5.81 -17.77 28.15
CA ILE A 409 -6.85 -17.62 29.20
C ILE A 409 -8.24 -17.88 28.61
N TYR A 410 -8.50 -17.37 27.42
CA TYR A 410 -9.78 -17.50 26.72
C TYR A 410 -9.59 -18.19 25.36
N PRO A 411 -9.50 -19.52 25.33
CA PRO A 411 -9.38 -20.29 24.11
C PRO A 411 -10.54 -19.95 23.16
N ASN A 412 -10.24 -19.79 21.86
CA ASN A 412 -11.20 -19.42 20.83
C ASN A 412 -11.71 -17.96 20.82
N ALA A 413 -11.25 -17.11 21.73
CA ALA A 413 -11.59 -15.68 21.75
C ALA A 413 -10.81 -14.90 20.66
N TRP A 414 -11.08 -15.19 19.39
CA TRP A 414 -10.44 -14.56 18.24
C TRP A 414 -10.52 -13.01 18.23
N ILE A 415 -11.55 -12.46 18.88
CA ILE A 415 -11.74 -11.02 18.99
C ILE A 415 -10.60 -10.30 19.77
N ILE A 416 -9.81 -11.05 20.54
CA ILE A 416 -8.63 -10.53 21.26
C ILE A 416 -7.64 -9.90 20.28
N VAL A 417 -7.53 -10.42 19.05
CA VAL A 417 -6.66 -9.86 18.01
C VAL A 417 -7.12 -8.45 17.66
N VAL A 418 -8.42 -8.22 17.48
CA VAL A 418 -8.98 -6.89 17.18
C VAL A 418 -8.84 -5.94 18.36
N LEU A 419 -9.12 -6.41 19.56
CA LEU A 419 -8.95 -5.62 20.79
C LEU A 419 -7.48 -5.23 21.01
N SER A 420 -6.55 -6.11 20.71
CA SER A 420 -5.12 -5.79 20.78
C SER A 420 -4.71 -4.69 19.79
N ASN A 421 -5.27 -4.68 18.56
CA ASN A 421 -5.04 -3.61 17.59
C ASN A 421 -5.53 -2.25 18.12
N ILE A 422 -6.74 -2.22 18.71
CA ILE A 422 -7.28 -1.00 19.34
C ILE A 422 -6.30 -0.47 20.38
N LEU A 423 -5.88 -1.32 21.33
CA LEU A 423 -5.00 -0.93 22.41
C LEU A 423 -3.63 -0.43 21.95
N VAL A 424 -3.11 -1.01 20.86
CA VAL A 424 -1.79 -0.67 20.31
C VAL A 424 -1.81 0.65 19.52
N ILE A 425 -2.91 0.95 18.83
CA ILE A 425 -3.04 2.14 18.00
C ILE A 425 -3.41 3.38 18.85
N LEU A 426 -4.17 3.20 19.93
CA LEU A 426 -4.66 4.29 20.77
C LEU A 426 -3.57 5.24 21.29
N PRO A 427 -2.40 4.79 21.80
CA PRO A 427 -1.35 5.70 22.27
C PRO A 427 -0.88 6.67 21.17
N PHE A 428 -0.69 6.16 19.94
CA PHE A 428 -0.35 7.01 18.81
C PHE A 428 -1.45 8.04 18.51
N CYS A 429 -2.71 7.62 18.50
CA CYS A 429 -3.86 8.50 18.28
C CYS A 429 -4.00 9.60 19.34
N ILE A 430 -3.55 9.35 20.57
CA ILE A 430 -3.56 10.35 21.65
C ILE A 430 -2.36 11.29 21.53
N ILE A 431 -1.15 10.76 21.34
CA ILE A 431 0.10 11.54 21.41
C ILE A 431 0.33 12.37 20.14
N GLN A 432 0.11 11.79 18.94
CA GLN A 432 0.44 12.40 17.67
C GLN A 432 -0.27 13.75 17.41
N PRO A 433 -1.56 13.94 17.73
CA PRO A 433 -2.23 15.22 17.53
C PRO A 433 -1.56 16.40 18.25
N PHE A 434 -1.00 16.17 19.46
CA PHE A 434 -0.27 17.22 20.19
C PHE A 434 1.00 17.65 19.46
N TYR A 435 1.76 16.67 18.93
CA TYR A 435 2.93 16.96 18.13
C TYR A 435 2.59 17.68 16.83
N LEU A 436 1.56 17.25 16.11
CA LEU A 436 1.12 17.88 14.88
C LEU A 436 0.63 19.32 15.12
N LYS A 437 -0.10 19.55 16.20
CA LYS A 437 -0.54 20.88 16.56
C LYS A 437 0.63 21.85 16.76
N LYS A 438 1.66 21.38 17.46
CA LYS A 438 2.91 22.14 17.68
C LYS A 438 3.66 22.40 16.34
N GLU A 439 3.75 21.40 15.46
CA GLU A 439 4.40 21.58 14.15
C GLU A 439 3.60 22.53 13.24
N ILE A 440 2.26 22.46 13.26
CA ILE A 440 1.41 23.39 12.51
C ILE A 440 1.57 24.82 13.04
N GLU A 441 1.65 25.02 14.36
CA GLU A 441 1.86 26.34 14.95
C GLU A 441 3.24 26.92 14.64
N ARG A 442 4.27 26.08 14.50
CA ARG A 442 5.63 26.49 14.07
C ARG A 442 5.68 27.10 12.66
N LEU A 443 4.76 26.75 11.79
CA LEU A 443 4.67 27.35 10.45
C LEU A 443 4.21 28.82 10.48
N LYS A 444 3.65 29.27 11.62
CA LYS A 444 3.17 30.64 11.80
C LYS A 444 4.35 31.61 12.05
N ASN A 445 5.40 31.11 12.68
CA ASN A 445 6.64 31.84 12.96
C ASN A 445 7.69 31.57 11.87
#